data_dc9933936942ab5dc965d780cbd6a5a1
#
_entry.id   dc9933936942ab5dc965d780cbd6a5a1
#
_cell.length_a   1.000
_cell.length_b   1.000
_cell.length_c   1.000
_cell.angle_alpha   90.00
_cell.angle_beta   90.00
_cell.angle_gamma   90.00
#
_symmetry.space_group_name_H-M   'P 1'
#
loop_
_entity.id
_entity.type
_entity.pdbx_description
1 polymer ?
#
loop_
_entity_poly.entity_id
_entity_poly.type
_entity_poly.pdbx_seq_one_letter_code
_entity_poly.pdbx_strand_id
1 'polypeptide(L)'
;MHGVVLDADSLGPDLDLARLRGQLDHWDWHGQTAPEETANRIREADVVITNKVVLDADAFAAAPHLQLVCVAATGINNIDLDAAREHGVTVCNATGYGTPSVVQHTFALILALATRLPDYQAAVRAGEWSRSPFFCLLDFPITELAGKTLGVIGYGTLGQGVASIARAFGMQVRVAARPGATGIPVDRVAVEDLLEQADVLTLHCPLTDATRGLIGRAELERMKPAALLVNTARGGIVDEAALADALRAGAIGGAGMDVLTQEPPRDGNPLLADDIPNLIVTPHSAWGSHAARQRLVEQVADHIADFRAGRPGNVVAGPEGT
;
A
#
# COMPACT_ATOMS: atom_id res chain seq x y z
N MET A 1 -19.02 27.05 -5.27
CA MET A 1 -18.35 26.18 -4.27
C MET A 1 -16.86 26.44 -4.33
N HIS A 2 -16.22 26.46 -3.16
CA HIS A 2 -14.79 26.69 -2.99
C HIS A 2 -14.10 25.38 -2.63
N GLY A 3 -13.12 24.97 -3.40
CA GLY A 3 -12.34 23.74 -3.20
C GLY A 3 -10.97 24.02 -2.62
N VAL A 4 -10.49 23.17 -1.72
CA VAL A 4 -9.15 23.24 -1.15
C VAL A 4 -8.45 21.89 -1.33
N VAL A 5 -7.26 21.90 -1.94
CA VAL A 5 -6.36 20.74 -2.02
C VAL A 5 -5.23 20.92 -1.02
N LEU A 6 -5.11 20.02 -0.05
CA LEU A 6 -4.21 20.19 1.09
C LEU A 6 -2.77 19.71 0.85
N ASP A 7 -2.57 18.72 -0.03
CA ASP A 7 -1.29 18.04 -0.23
C ASP A 7 -1.05 17.63 -1.69
N ALA A 8 -1.23 18.59 -2.61
CA ALA A 8 -1.16 18.37 -4.06
C ALA A 8 0.17 17.75 -4.52
N ASP A 9 1.31 18.06 -3.86
CA ASP A 9 2.63 17.51 -4.20
C ASP A 9 2.69 15.99 -4.02
N SER A 10 1.83 15.44 -3.13
CA SER A 10 1.73 14.00 -2.90
C SER A 10 1.22 13.22 -4.12
N LEU A 11 0.57 13.91 -5.07
CA LEU A 11 0.05 13.30 -6.29
C LEU A 11 1.10 13.26 -7.42
N GLY A 12 2.22 13.99 -7.27
CA GLY A 12 3.27 14.12 -8.28
C GLY A 12 2.98 15.20 -9.34
N PRO A 13 4.01 15.66 -10.07
CA PRO A 13 3.95 16.88 -10.88
C PRO A 13 3.41 16.69 -12.31
N ASP A 14 3.19 15.46 -12.76
CA ASP A 14 3.04 15.07 -14.17
C ASP A 14 1.60 14.67 -14.56
N LEU A 15 0.58 15.06 -13.77
CA LEU A 15 -0.82 14.69 -13.98
C LEU A 15 -1.60 15.76 -14.76
N ASP A 16 -2.55 15.33 -15.58
CA ASP A 16 -3.57 16.21 -16.13
C ASP A 16 -4.66 16.47 -15.08
N LEU A 17 -4.70 17.69 -14.57
CA LEU A 17 -5.64 18.16 -13.56
C LEU A 17 -6.81 18.96 -14.17
N ALA A 18 -6.90 19.10 -15.50
CA ALA A 18 -7.90 19.96 -16.15
C ALA A 18 -9.34 19.58 -15.77
N ARG A 19 -9.64 18.26 -15.76
CA ARG A 19 -10.96 17.75 -15.38
C ARG A 19 -11.30 18.06 -13.92
N LEU A 20 -10.35 17.87 -13.00
CA LEU A 20 -10.54 18.15 -11.60
C LEU A 20 -10.74 19.65 -11.34
N ARG A 21 -9.88 20.47 -11.93
CA ARG A 21 -9.97 21.93 -11.82
C ARG A 21 -11.28 22.48 -12.37
N GLY A 22 -11.83 21.87 -13.41
CA GLY A 22 -13.11 22.24 -14.01
C GLY A 22 -14.35 21.89 -13.16
N GLN A 23 -14.20 21.19 -12.02
CA GLN A 23 -15.35 20.86 -11.17
C GLN A 23 -15.88 22.04 -10.36
N LEU A 24 -15.03 22.97 -9.96
CA LEU A 24 -15.41 24.14 -9.16
C LEU A 24 -14.79 25.41 -9.72
N ASP A 25 -15.41 26.57 -9.43
CA ASP A 25 -14.96 27.88 -9.94
C ASP A 25 -13.74 28.42 -9.18
N HIS A 26 -13.60 28.05 -7.90
CA HIS A 26 -12.54 28.53 -7.02
C HIS A 26 -11.81 27.39 -6.38
N TRP A 27 -10.47 27.45 -6.40
CA TRP A 27 -9.60 26.46 -5.82
C TRP A 27 -8.40 27.09 -5.13
N ASP A 28 -8.11 26.66 -3.90
CA ASP A 28 -6.84 26.84 -3.24
C ASP A 28 -6.03 25.54 -3.32
N TRP A 29 -4.81 25.63 -3.86
CA TRP A 29 -3.93 24.48 -4.03
C TRP A 29 -2.71 24.64 -3.13
N HIS A 30 -2.59 23.75 -2.14
CA HIS A 30 -1.44 23.67 -1.26
C HIS A 30 -0.63 22.43 -1.63
N GLY A 31 0.68 22.61 -1.89
CA GLY A 31 1.60 21.50 -2.16
C GLY A 31 1.74 20.59 -0.95
N GLN A 32 1.87 21.19 0.22
CA GLN A 32 1.95 20.54 1.53
C GLN A 32 1.18 21.39 2.55
N THR A 33 0.64 20.73 3.59
CA THR A 33 -0.06 21.40 4.70
C THR A 33 0.45 20.84 6.01
N ALA A 34 0.99 21.71 6.86
CA ALA A 34 1.37 21.35 8.22
C ALA A 34 0.11 21.19 9.11
N PRO A 35 0.16 20.33 10.14
CA PRO A 35 -1.00 20.09 11.00
C PRO A 35 -1.64 21.37 11.56
N GLU A 36 -0.82 22.33 11.99
CA GLU A 36 -1.25 23.64 12.53
C GLU A 36 -1.89 24.57 11.49
N GLU A 37 -1.72 24.31 10.21
CA GLU A 37 -2.30 25.11 9.13
C GLU A 37 -3.66 24.57 8.66
N THR A 38 -3.95 23.28 8.94
CA THR A 38 -5.09 22.54 8.37
C THR A 38 -6.40 23.27 8.62
N ALA A 39 -6.73 23.56 9.87
CA ALA A 39 -7.98 24.22 10.26
C ALA A 39 -8.16 25.59 9.59
N ASN A 40 -7.07 26.37 9.46
CA ASN A 40 -7.13 27.68 8.83
C ASN A 40 -7.35 27.60 7.32
N ARG A 41 -6.72 26.61 6.66
CA ARG A 41 -6.81 26.44 5.19
C ARG A 41 -8.19 25.97 4.73
N ILE A 42 -8.90 25.19 5.55
CA ILE A 42 -10.22 24.64 5.17
C ILE A 42 -11.40 25.45 5.68
N ARG A 43 -11.19 26.53 6.44
CA ARG A 43 -12.23 27.30 7.11
C ARG A 43 -13.37 27.74 6.20
N GLU A 44 -13.05 28.19 5.00
CA GLU A 44 -14.02 28.68 4.00
C GLU A 44 -14.30 27.67 2.88
N ALA A 45 -13.82 26.42 3.05
CA ALA A 45 -13.97 25.40 2.02
C ALA A 45 -15.35 24.75 2.03
N ASP A 46 -15.92 24.56 0.87
CA ASP A 46 -17.07 23.65 0.62
C ASP A 46 -16.61 22.21 0.36
N VAL A 47 -15.45 22.06 -0.31
CA VAL A 47 -14.87 20.79 -0.73
C VAL A 47 -13.40 20.73 -0.34
N VAL A 48 -12.99 19.66 0.32
CA VAL A 48 -11.57 19.41 0.66
C VAL A 48 -11.10 18.14 -0.04
N ILE A 49 -9.92 18.22 -0.67
CA ILE A 49 -9.19 17.05 -1.18
C ILE A 49 -7.93 16.87 -0.34
N THR A 50 -7.73 15.66 0.17
CA THR A 50 -6.52 15.28 0.91
C THR A 50 -6.10 13.86 0.57
N ASN A 51 -4.80 13.61 0.50
CA ASN A 51 -4.24 12.26 0.43
C ASN A 51 -3.82 11.77 1.83
N LYS A 52 -3.08 12.61 2.58
CA LYS A 52 -2.47 12.21 3.86
C LYS A 52 -2.62 13.23 4.99
N VAL A 53 -3.05 14.47 4.71
CA VAL A 53 -3.29 15.45 5.78
C VAL A 53 -4.42 14.95 6.66
N VAL A 54 -4.22 15.03 7.97
CA VAL A 54 -5.19 14.58 8.97
C VAL A 54 -6.32 15.61 9.08
N LEU A 55 -7.56 15.13 9.05
CA LEU A 55 -8.77 15.87 9.37
C LEU A 55 -9.37 15.25 10.64
N ASP A 56 -9.07 15.84 11.77
CA ASP A 56 -9.59 15.48 13.08
C ASP A 56 -10.86 16.29 13.43
N ALA A 57 -11.40 16.10 14.63
CA ALA A 57 -12.58 16.79 15.08
C ALA A 57 -12.41 18.32 15.09
N ASP A 58 -11.23 18.83 15.45
CA ASP A 58 -10.95 20.27 15.45
C ASP A 58 -10.95 20.85 14.03
N ALA A 59 -10.43 20.10 13.07
CA ALA A 59 -10.46 20.48 11.65
C ALA A 59 -11.90 20.59 11.14
N PHE A 60 -12.77 19.61 11.43
CA PHE A 60 -14.19 19.68 11.05
C PHE A 60 -14.93 20.82 11.75
N ALA A 61 -14.70 21.05 13.02
CA ALA A 61 -15.29 22.16 13.76
C ALA A 61 -14.89 23.54 13.22
N ALA A 62 -13.67 23.66 12.65
CA ALA A 62 -13.16 24.88 12.05
C ALA A 62 -13.71 25.20 10.66
N ALA A 63 -14.40 24.26 10.01
CA ALA A 63 -14.86 24.36 8.61
C ALA A 63 -16.41 24.30 8.48
N PRO A 64 -17.13 25.35 8.90
CA PRO A 64 -18.61 25.33 9.00
C PRO A 64 -19.31 25.22 7.66
N HIS A 65 -18.64 25.45 6.54
CA HIS A 65 -19.19 25.37 5.19
C HIS A 65 -18.84 24.07 4.48
N LEU A 66 -18.00 23.20 5.09
CA LEU A 66 -17.51 21.97 4.48
C LEU A 66 -18.66 20.97 4.28
N GLN A 67 -18.80 20.49 3.05
CA GLN A 67 -19.85 19.55 2.63
C GLN A 67 -19.27 18.23 2.15
N LEU A 68 -18.08 18.26 1.53
CA LEU A 68 -17.46 17.08 0.92
C LEU A 68 -15.96 17.02 1.24
N VAL A 69 -15.52 15.85 1.66
CA VAL A 69 -14.09 15.47 1.69
C VAL A 69 -13.85 14.36 0.69
N CYS A 70 -12.95 14.58 -0.27
CA CYS A 70 -12.46 13.55 -1.18
C CYS A 70 -11.07 13.10 -0.71
N VAL A 71 -10.99 11.85 -0.23
CA VAL A 71 -9.70 11.25 0.13
C VAL A 71 -9.06 10.68 -1.13
N ALA A 72 -7.97 11.29 -1.58
CA ALA A 72 -7.18 10.84 -2.72
C ALA A 72 -6.35 9.59 -2.39
N ALA A 73 -6.99 8.59 -1.77
CA ALA A 73 -6.43 7.30 -1.38
C ALA A 73 -7.56 6.29 -1.13
N THR A 74 -7.21 5.00 -1.05
CA THR A 74 -8.14 3.96 -0.57
C THR A 74 -8.22 3.95 0.96
N GLY A 75 -7.10 4.16 1.65
CA GLY A 75 -7.05 4.24 3.12
C GLY A 75 -7.56 5.59 3.62
N ILE A 76 -8.32 5.56 4.72
CA ILE A 76 -9.01 6.72 5.31
C ILE A 76 -8.60 6.97 6.77
N ASN A 77 -7.47 6.41 7.20
CA ASN A 77 -7.01 6.47 8.59
C ASN A 77 -6.67 7.90 9.08
N ASN A 78 -6.54 8.83 8.15
CA ASN A 78 -6.29 10.25 8.40
C ASN A 78 -7.57 11.08 8.54
N ILE A 79 -8.75 10.47 8.52
CA ILE A 79 -10.04 11.17 8.63
C ILE A 79 -10.78 10.69 9.88
N ASP A 80 -11.21 11.59 10.72
CA ASP A 80 -12.17 11.34 11.80
C ASP A 80 -13.57 11.23 11.20
N LEU A 81 -14.00 9.99 10.96
CA LEU A 81 -15.30 9.71 10.32
C LEU A 81 -16.48 10.04 11.23
N ASP A 82 -16.32 9.98 12.54
CA ASP A 82 -17.37 10.28 13.49
C ASP A 82 -17.59 11.80 13.55
N ALA A 83 -16.52 12.57 13.63
CA ALA A 83 -16.58 14.02 13.50
C ALA A 83 -17.19 14.46 12.15
N ALA A 84 -16.81 13.82 11.04
CA ALA A 84 -17.42 14.10 9.74
C ALA A 84 -18.94 13.92 9.74
N ARG A 85 -19.45 12.83 10.36
CA ARG A 85 -20.91 12.57 10.49
C ARG A 85 -21.59 13.62 11.36
N GLU A 86 -21.00 13.96 12.51
CA GLU A 86 -21.52 14.97 13.42
C GLU A 86 -21.66 16.36 12.76
N HIS A 87 -20.75 16.69 11.84
CA HIS A 87 -20.79 17.95 11.09
C HIS A 87 -21.56 17.84 9.77
N GLY A 88 -22.15 16.69 9.45
CA GLY A 88 -22.92 16.48 8.22
C GLY A 88 -22.07 16.48 6.95
N VAL A 89 -20.78 16.17 7.04
CA VAL A 89 -19.83 16.17 5.92
C VAL A 89 -19.81 14.79 5.26
N THR A 90 -19.99 14.76 3.94
CA THR A 90 -19.81 13.54 3.15
C THR A 90 -18.32 13.28 2.92
N VAL A 91 -17.86 12.07 3.21
CA VAL A 91 -16.48 11.64 2.94
C VAL A 91 -16.49 10.54 1.89
N CYS A 92 -15.76 10.75 0.79
CA CYS A 92 -15.57 9.77 -0.28
C CYS A 92 -14.10 9.37 -0.37
N ASN A 93 -13.82 8.09 -0.64
CA ASN A 93 -12.47 7.61 -0.90
C ASN A 93 -12.33 7.07 -2.34
N ALA A 94 -11.10 6.88 -2.80
CA ALA A 94 -10.83 6.29 -4.10
C ALA A 94 -10.49 4.80 -3.98
N THR A 95 -11.10 3.96 -4.83
CA THR A 95 -10.91 2.52 -4.81
C THR A 95 -10.56 1.96 -6.19
N GLY A 96 -9.75 0.89 -6.24
CA GLY A 96 -9.43 0.18 -7.48
C GLY A 96 -8.48 0.90 -8.45
N TYR A 97 -8.23 2.18 -8.29
CA TYR A 97 -7.40 2.99 -9.19
C TYR A 97 -5.96 2.48 -9.33
N GLY A 98 -5.39 1.97 -8.23
CA GLY A 98 -4.01 1.52 -8.13
C GLY A 98 -3.80 0.02 -8.41
N THR A 99 -4.87 -0.76 -8.63
CA THR A 99 -4.77 -2.22 -8.73
C THR A 99 -3.69 -2.71 -9.70
N PRO A 100 -3.65 -2.28 -10.98
CA PRO A 100 -2.60 -2.72 -11.90
C PRO A 100 -1.18 -2.35 -11.43
N SER A 101 -1.03 -1.14 -10.85
CA SER A 101 0.26 -0.64 -10.36
C SER A 101 0.77 -1.49 -9.18
N VAL A 102 -0.07 -1.73 -8.17
CA VAL A 102 0.29 -2.52 -6.98
C VAL A 102 0.59 -3.97 -7.35
N VAL A 103 -0.21 -4.59 -8.23
CA VAL A 103 0.04 -5.95 -8.71
C VAL A 103 1.38 -6.04 -9.44
N GLN A 104 1.67 -5.09 -10.34
CA GLN A 104 2.95 -5.00 -11.05
C GLN A 104 4.12 -4.83 -10.07
N HIS A 105 4.00 -3.92 -9.09
CA HIS A 105 5.04 -3.66 -8.10
C HIS A 105 5.31 -4.87 -7.20
N THR A 106 4.24 -5.56 -6.75
CA THR A 106 4.36 -6.81 -5.99
C THR A 106 5.18 -7.84 -6.77
N PHE A 107 4.90 -8.02 -8.07
CA PHE A 107 5.68 -8.94 -8.90
C PHE A 107 7.09 -8.44 -9.19
N ALA A 108 7.31 -7.13 -9.30
CA ALA A 108 8.67 -6.58 -9.42
C ALA A 108 9.53 -6.94 -8.19
N LEU A 109 8.97 -6.82 -6.98
CA LEU A 109 9.64 -7.25 -5.74
C LEU A 109 9.88 -8.77 -5.73
N ILE A 110 8.86 -9.59 -6.03
CA ILE A 110 8.99 -11.06 -6.08
C ILE A 110 10.09 -11.47 -7.05
N LEU A 111 10.10 -10.94 -8.27
CA LEU A 111 11.08 -11.30 -9.29
C LEU A 111 12.48 -10.82 -8.93
N ALA A 112 12.62 -9.60 -8.42
CA ALA A 112 13.91 -9.07 -8.00
C ALA A 112 14.54 -9.90 -6.86
N LEU A 113 13.73 -10.33 -5.89
CA LEU A 113 14.17 -11.18 -4.78
C LEU A 113 14.50 -12.60 -5.25
N ALA A 114 13.62 -13.23 -6.05
CA ALA A 114 13.79 -14.60 -6.53
C ALA A 114 15.03 -14.75 -7.43
N THR A 115 15.35 -13.71 -8.22
CA THR A 115 16.52 -13.72 -9.12
C THR A 115 17.75 -13.07 -8.50
N ARG A 116 17.68 -12.55 -7.26
CA ARG A 116 18.76 -11.81 -6.60
C ARG A 116 19.27 -10.64 -7.46
N LEU A 117 18.34 -9.99 -8.17
CA LEU A 117 18.68 -8.95 -9.15
C LEU A 117 19.51 -7.79 -8.59
N PRO A 118 19.22 -7.25 -7.37
CA PRO A 118 20.05 -6.21 -6.78
C PRO A 118 21.49 -6.66 -6.49
N ASP A 119 21.67 -7.91 -6.01
CA ASP A 119 23.01 -8.45 -5.69
C ASP A 119 23.85 -8.64 -6.95
N TYR A 120 23.28 -9.26 -7.99
CA TYR A 120 23.96 -9.40 -9.28
C TYR A 120 24.28 -8.05 -9.93
N GLN A 121 23.38 -7.08 -9.80
CA GLN A 121 23.62 -5.73 -10.29
C GLN A 121 24.77 -5.05 -9.53
N ALA A 122 24.87 -5.25 -8.22
CA ALA A 122 25.97 -4.76 -7.40
C ALA A 122 27.29 -5.43 -7.78
N ALA A 123 27.32 -6.76 -7.92
CA ALA A 123 28.50 -7.53 -8.33
C ALA A 123 29.02 -7.10 -9.72
N VAL A 124 28.13 -6.89 -10.69
CA VAL A 124 28.51 -6.39 -12.02
C VAL A 124 29.14 -4.99 -11.93
N ARG A 125 28.52 -4.07 -11.14
CA ARG A 125 29.07 -2.71 -10.93
C ARG A 125 30.43 -2.73 -10.22
N ALA A 126 30.65 -3.68 -9.29
CA ALA A 126 31.93 -3.89 -8.63
C ALA A 126 33.00 -4.53 -9.53
N GLY A 127 32.64 -4.89 -10.78
CA GLY A 127 33.54 -5.50 -11.76
C GLY A 127 33.83 -6.98 -11.47
N GLU A 128 33.04 -7.65 -10.65
CA GLU A 128 33.25 -9.06 -10.31
C GLU A 128 33.11 -9.94 -11.55
N TRP A 129 32.08 -9.68 -12.36
CA TRP A 129 31.89 -10.42 -13.61
C TRP A 129 33.07 -10.25 -14.59
N SER A 130 33.65 -9.03 -14.72
CA SER A 130 34.80 -8.77 -15.58
C SER A 130 36.05 -9.50 -15.11
N ARG A 131 36.13 -9.86 -13.84
CA ARG A 131 37.27 -10.63 -13.26
C ARG A 131 36.99 -12.13 -13.15
N SER A 132 35.75 -12.56 -13.45
CA SER A 132 35.34 -13.96 -13.38
C SER A 132 36.09 -14.79 -14.42
N PRO A 133 36.58 -15.99 -14.10
CA PRO A 133 37.13 -16.92 -15.08
C PRO A 133 36.02 -17.60 -15.92
N PHE A 134 34.73 -17.37 -15.57
CA PHE A 134 33.59 -17.95 -16.24
C PHE A 134 32.76 -16.88 -16.97
N PHE A 135 31.98 -17.30 -17.96
CA PHE A 135 31.09 -16.42 -18.72
C PHE A 135 29.90 -15.84 -17.90
N CYS A 136 29.64 -16.40 -16.74
CA CYS A 136 28.54 -16.01 -15.83
C CYS A 136 29.03 -15.93 -14.38
N LEU A 137 28.18 -15.35 -13.50
CA LEU A 137 28.27 -15.42 -12.04
C LEU A 137 27.11 -16.25 -11.52
N LEU A 138 27.35 -17.14 -10.55
CA LEU A 138 26.36 -17.97 -9.88
C LEU A 138 26.50 -17.91 -8.36
N ASP A 139 26.99 -16.79 -7.86
CA ASP A 139 27.34 -16.59 -6.45
C ASP A 139 26.09 -16.40 -5.57
N PHE A 140 24.99 -15.96 -6.16
CA PHE A 140 23.71 -15.79 -5.45
C PHE A 140 22.67 -16.82 -5.93
N PRO A 141 21.93 -17.47 -5.03
CA PRO A 141 20.95 -18.48 -5.41
C PRO A 141 19.76 -17.86 -6.15
N ILE A 142 19.48 -18.36 -7.35
CA ILE A 142 18.34 -17.97 -8.17
C ILE A 142 17.23 -18.99 -8.00
N THR A 143 16.00 -18.53 -7.73
CA THR A 143 14.83 -19.38 -7.59
C THR A 143 13.87 -19.22 -8.77
N GLU A 144 13.52 -20.31 -9.43
CA GLU A 144 12.43 -20.32 -10.42
C GLU A 144 11.07 -20.34 -9.70
N LEU A 145 10.11 -19.53 -10.18
CA LEU A 145 8.76 -19.46 -9.61
C LEU A 145 7.86 -20.60 -10.09
N ALA A 146 8.13 -21.19 -11.26
CA ALA A 146 7.33 -22.28 -11.81
C ALA A 146 7.28 -23.47 -10.84
N GLY A 147 6.08 -23.97 -10.57
CA GLY A 147 5.81 -25.06 -9.63
C GLY A 147 5.87 -24.68 -8.15
N LYS A 148 6.28 -23.45 -7.81
CA LYS A 148 6.31 -22.92 -6.44
C LYS A 148 4.92 -22.51 -5.95
N THR A 149 4.76 -22.42 -4.64
CA THR A 149 3.51 -22.01 -3.99
C THR A 149 3.53 -20.52 -3.64
N LEU A 150 2.56 -19.75 -4.19
CA LEU A 150 2.24 -18.42 -3.71
C LEU A 150 1.18 -18.52 -2.61
N GLY A 151 1.54 -18.11 -1.41
CA GLY A 151 0.62 -17.88 -0.29
C GLY A 151 0.08 -16.46 -0.32
N VAL A 152 -1.24 -16.30 -0.24
CA VAL A 152 -1.91 -14.98 -0.28
C VAL A 152 -2.70 -14.76 1.01
N ILE A 153 -2.37 -13.72 1.76
CA ILE A 153 -3.17 -13.26 2.91
C ILE A 153 -3.90 -11.98 2.49
N GLY A 154 -5.25 -12.06 2.43
CA GLY A 154 -6.10 -11.01 1.86
C GLY A 154 -6.38 -11.22 0.39
N TYR A 155 -7.58 -11.71 0.06
CA TYR A 155 -7.97 -12.11 -1.31
C TYR A 155 -9.06 -11.21 -1.90
N GLY A 156 -8.89 -9.89 -1.68
CA GLY A 156 -9.65 -8.83 -2.36
C GLY A 156 -9.11 -8.59 -3.78
N THR A 157 -9.46 -7.44 -4.36
CA THR A 157 -9.05 -7.06 -5.74
C THR A 157 -7.55 -7.18 -5.98
N LEU A 158 -6.72 -6.72 -5.02
CA LEU A 158 -5.25 -6.79 -5.12
C LEU A 158 -4.75 -8.24 -5.07
N GLY A 159 -5.16 -9.01 -4.05
CA GLY A 159 -4.74 -10.40 -3.90
C GLY A 159 -5.17 -11.28 -5.07
N GLN A 160 -6.34 -11.05 -5.64
CA GLN A 160 -6.81 -11.74 -6.85
C GLN A 160 -5.96 -11.37 -8.07
N GLY A 161 -5.61 -10.10 -8.23
CA GLY A 161 -4.73 -9.63 -9.30
C GLY A 161 -3.34 -10.29 -9.23
N VAL A 162 -2.73 -10.30 -8.04
CA VAL A 162 -1.44 -10.96 -7.82
C VAL A 162 -1.53 -12.47 -8.06
N ALA A 163 -2.58 -13.13 -7.57
CA ALA A 163 -2.81 -14.54 -7.79
C ALA A 163 -2.96 -14.90 -9.29
N SER A 164 -3.59 -14.02 -10.08
CA SER A 164 -3.72 -14.19 -11.53
C SER A 164 -2.36 -14.20 -12.23
N ILE A 165 -1.49 -13.25 -11.90
CA ILE A 165 -0.13 -13.20 -12.47
C ILE A 165 0.71 -14.39 -12.00
N ALA A 166 0.59 -14.81 -10.73
CA ALA A 166 1.30 -15.98 -10.21
C ALA A 166 0.98 -17.25 -11.00
N ARG A 167 -0.29 -17.46 -11.34
CA ARG A 167 -0.70 -18.60 -12.18
C ARG A 167 -0.07 -18.54 -13.56
N ALA A 168 0.08 -17.35 -14.15
CA ALA A 168 0.76 -17.19 -15.44
C ALA A 168 2.27 -17.52 -15.36
N PHE A 169 2.89 -17.38 -14.19
CA PHE A 169 4.24 -17.86 -13.90
C PHE A 169 4.30 -19.36 -13.55
N GLY A 170 3.20 -20.10 -13.65
CA GLY A 170 3.15 -21.52 -13.32
C GLY A 170 3.16 -21.82 -11.83
N MET A 171 2.88 -20.83 -10.96
CA MET A 171 2.80 -21.04 -9.51
C MET A 171 1.47 -21.67 -9.10
N GLN A 172 1.50 -22.44 -8.01
CA GLN A 172 0.32 -22.85 -7.27
C GLN A 172 -0.10 -21.73 -6.32
N VAL A 173 -1.38 -21.35 -6.32
CA VAL A 173 -1.90 -20.31 -5.44
C VAL A 173 -2.66 -20.93 -4.28
N ARG A 174 -2.28 -20.58 -3.05
CA ARG A 174 -2.98 -20.90 -1.81
C ARG A 174 -3.40 -19.61 -1.12
N VAL A 175 -4.60 -19.59 -0.59
CA VAL A 175 -5.17 -18.38 0.03
C VAL A 175 -5.52 -18.67 1.47
N ALA A 176 -5.05 -17.81 2.37
CA ALA A 176 -5.41 -17.91 3.79
C ALA A 176 -6.90 -17.66 4.03
N ALA A 177 -7.45 -18.31 5.03
CA ALA A 177 -8.67 -17.86 5.67
C ALA A 177 -8.48 -16.42 6.22
N ARG A 178 -9.56 -15.69 6.38
CA ARG A 178 -9.49 -14.32 6.93
C ARG A 178 -8.91 -14.40 8.36
N PRO A 179 -7.86 -13.66 8.68
CA PRO A 179 -7.35 -13.59 10.05
C PRO A 179 -8.47 -13.20 11.03
N GLY A 180 -8.57 -13.92 12.15
CA GLY A 180 -9.63 -13.73 13.15
C GLY A 180 -11.01 -14.33 12.79
N ALA A 181 -11.14 -15.06 11.67
CA ALA A 181 -12.38 -15.73 11.32
C ALA A 181 -12.63 -16.96 12.22
N THR A 182 -13.91 -17.22 12.54
CA THR A 182 -14.32 -18.37 13.39
C THR A 182 -14.37 -19.72 12.65
N GLY A 183 -13.96 -19.75 11.37
CA GLY A 183 -13.94 -20.97 10.55
C GLY A 183 -13.08 -20.80 9.30
N ILE A 184 -12.66 -21.93 8.72
CA ILE A 184 -11.86 -21.97 7.50
C ILE A 184 -12.76 -22.40 6.35
N PRO A 185 -13.04 -21.54 5.35
CA PRO A 185 -13.78 -21.94 4.15
C PRO A 185 -13.05 -23.05 3.39
N VAL A 186 -13.82 -23.90 2.67
CA VAL A 186 -13.29 -25.09 1.96
C VAL A 186 -12.18 -24.75 0.95
N ASP A 187 -12.23 -23.55 0.37
CA ASP A 187 -11.25 -23.07 -0.62
C ASP A 187 -10.09 -22.24 0.00
N ARG A 188 -9.97 -22.28 1.33
CA ARG A 188 -8.95 -21.55 2.10
C ARG A 188 -8.16 -22.51 2.98
N VAL A 189 -7.02 -22.02 3.47
CA VAL A 189 -6.18 -22.75 4.44
C VAL A 189 -5.97 -21.88 5.68
N ALA A 190 -5.62 -22.49 6.81
CA ALA A 190 -5.21 -21.73 7.98
C ALA A 190 -3.95 -20.90 7.67
N VAL A 191 -3.74 -19.79 8.38
CA VAL A 191 -2.56 -18.95 8.19
C VAL A 191 -1.31 -19.77 8.49
N GLU A 192 -1.33 -20.54 9.57
CA GLU A 192 -0.24 -21.39 10.04
C GLU A 192 0.17 -22.42 8.98
N ASP A 193 -0.80 -23.09 8.37
CA ASP A 193 -0.56 -24.07 7.30
C ASP A 193 -0.03 -23.38 6.02
N LEU A 194 -0.48 -22.16 5.75
CA LEU A 194 -0.01 -21.38 4.60
C LEU A 194 1.46 -21.01 4.75
N LEU A 195 1.89 -20.61 5.95
CA LEU A 195 3.29 -20.26 6.25
C LEU A 195 4.25 -21.43 5.94
N GLU A 196 3.89 -22.65 6.33
CA GLU A 196 4.69 -23.84 6.09
C GLU A 196 4.75 -24.27 4.61
N GLN A 197 3.70 -23.94 3.83
CA GLN A 197 3.58 -24.36 2.44
C GLN A 197 4.12 -23.33 1.46
N ALA A 198 4.08 -22.04 1.78
CA ALA A 198 4.42 -20.97 0.85
C ALA A 198 5.92 -20.92 0.53
N ASP A 199 6.25 -20.80 -0.74
CA ASP A 199 7.58 -20.42 -1.22
C ASP A 199 7.67 -18.89 -1.37
N VAL A 200 6.53 -18.23 -1.64
CA VAL A 200 6.36 -16.78 -1.62
C VAL A 200 5.09 -16.47 -0.83
N LEU A 201 5.19 -15.66 0.21
CA LEU A 201 4.05 -15.14 0.97
C LEU A 201 3.83 -13.68 0.61
N THR A 202 2.59 -13.31 0.23
CA THR A 202 2.24 -11.92 -0.10
C THR A 202 1.02 -11.45 0.68
N LEU A 203 1.11 -10.21 1.19
CA LEU A 203 0.11 -9.63 2.09
C LEU A 203 -0.70 -8.56 1.34
N HIS A 204 -2.04 -8.70 1.38
CA HIS A 204 -3.01 -7.80 0.77
C HIS A 204 -4.23 -7.56 1.66
N CYS A 205 -4.09 -7.79 2.97
CA CYS A 205 -5.12 -7.52 3.96
C CYS A 205 -5.01 -6.08 4.52
N PRO A 206 -6.10 -5.49 5.05
CA PRO A 206 -6.03 -4.23 5.78
C PRO A 206 -5.31 -4.42 7.13
N LEU A 207 -4.79 -3.33 7.68
CA LEU A 207 -4.32 -3.29 9.07
C LEU A 207 -5.53 -3.15 10.00
N THR A 208 -5.73 -4.13 10.86
CA THR A 208 -6.77 -4.19 11.89
C THR A 208 -6.16 -4.80 13.15
N ASP A 209 -6.89 -4.86 14.25
CA ASP A 209 -6.41 -5.53 15.47
C ASP A 209 -6.06 -7.01 15.21
N ALA A 210 -6.80 -7.69 14.33
CA ALA A 210 -6.54 -9.09 13.97
C ALA A 210 -5.36 -9.29 13.02
N THR A 211 -4.86 -8.24 12.38
CA THR A 211 -3.75 -8.31 11.41
C THR A 211 -2.53 -7.52 11.84
N ARG A 212 -2.62 -6.80 12.94
CA ARG A 212 -1.47 -6.10 13.54
C ARG A 212 -0.48 -7.13 14.09
N GLY A 213 0.78 -7.05 13.62
CA GLY A 213 1.82 -8.01 14.01
C GLY A 213 1.53 -9.44 13.56
N LEU A 214 0.67 -9.63 12.54
CA LEU A 214 0.27 -10.96 12.05
C LEU A 214 1.46 -11.83 11.65
N ILE A 215 2.53 -11.22 11.16
CA ILE A 215 3.78 -11.89 10.82
C ILE A 215 4.85 -11.40 11.79
N GLY A 216 4.98 -12.11 12.88
CA GLY A 216 6.01 -11.90 13.90
C GLY A 216 7.09 -12.99 13.86
N ARG A 217 7.90 -13.08 14.91
CA ARG A 217 9.01 -14.04 15.02
C ARG A 217 8.54 -15.48 14.85
N ALA A 218 7.45 -15.86 15.51
CA ALA A 218 6.95 -17.24 15.46
C ALA A 218 6.45 -17.64 14.05
N GLU A 219 5.83 -16.69 13.33
CA GLU A 219 5.35 -16.89 11.97
C GLU A 219 6.53 -16.98 10.99
N LEU A 220 7.53 -16.13 11.15
CA LEU A 220 8.76 -16.16 10.33
C LEU A 220 9.54 -17.48 10.51
N GLU A 221 9.61 -18.00 11.73
CA GLU A 221 10.26 -19.29 12.04
C GLU A 221 9.50 -20.49 11.43
N ARG A 222 8.21 -20.37 11.16
CA ARG A 222 7.40 -21.40 10.47
C ARG A 222 7.54 -21.38 8.97
N MET A 223 8.00 -20.29 8.38
CA MET A 223 8.20 -20.18 6.93
C MET A 223 9.36 -21.06 6.49
N LYS A 224 9.35 -21.46 5.21
CA LYS A 224 10.48 -22.20 4.64
C LYS A 224 11.74 -21.32 4.63
N PRO A 225 12.94 -21.87 4.86
CA PRO A 225 14.19 -21.08 4.86
C PRO A 225 14.48 -20.33 3.55
N ALA A 226 13.97 -20.81 2.41
CA ALA A 226 14.09 -20.13 1.13
C ALA A 226 12.87 -19.27 0.77
N ALA A 227 11.87 -19.16 1.66
CA ALA A 227 10.65 -18.42 1.37
C ALA A 227 10.89 -16.91 1.26
N LEU A 228 10.12 -16.26 0.40
CA LEU A 228 10.10 -14.82 0.23
C LEU A 228 8.83 -14.24 0.87
N LEU A 229 8.97 -13.12 1.59
CA LEU A 229 7.85 -12.36 2.15
C LEU A 229 7.70 -11.03 1.40
N VAL A 230 6.48 -10.70 0.94
CA VAL A 230 6.21 -9.41 0.28
C VAL A 230 5.03 -8.72 0.93
N ASN A 231 5.23 -7.46 1.33
CA ASN A 231 4.19 -6.61 1.90
C ASN A 231 4.05 -5.31 1.11
N THR A 232 3.01 -5.23 0.30
CA THR A 232 2.56 -4.01 -0.40
C THR A 232 1.19 -3.53 0.11
N ALA A 233 0.82 -3.96 1.34
CA ALA A 233 -0.48 -3.66 1.93
C ALA A 233 -0.41 -2.51 2.95
N ARG A 234 0.05 -2.80 4.16
CA ARG A 234 0.19 -1.82 5.25
C ARG A 234 1.38 -2.14 6.14
N GLY A 235 2.07 -1.12 6.63
CA GLY A 235 2.99 -1.24 7.75
C GLY A 235 2.27 -1.73 9.02
N GLY A 236 3.02 -2.33 9.95
CA GLY A 236 2.47 -2.88 11.18
C GLY A 236 1.77 -4.25 11.05
N ILE A 237 1.60 -4.81 9.83
CA ILE A 237 1.18 -6.21 9.63
C ILE A 237 2.36 -7.16 9.92
N VAL A 238 3.57 -6.74 9.59
CA VAL A 238 4.81 -7.45 9.86
C VAL A 238 5.53 -6.77 11.02
N ASP A 239 6.07 -7.55 11.95
CA ASP A 239 7.02 -7.08 12.95
C ASP A 239 8.37 -6.83 12.25
N GLU A 240 8.72 -5.57 12.10
CA GLU A 240 9.89 -5.14 11.33
C GLU A 240 11.22 -5.53 12.01
N ALA A 241 11.26 -5.55 13.36
CA ALA A 241 12.43 -5.99 14.10
C ALA A 241 12.63 -7.50 13.98
N ALA A 242 11.54 -8.27 14.13
CA ALA A 242 11.58 -9.71 13.95
C ALA A 242 11.97 -10.10 12.52
N LEU A 243 11.48 -9.35 11.51
CA LEU A 243 11.85 -9.57 10.11
C LEU A 243 13.34 -9.30 9.87
N ALA A 244 13.89 -8.19 10.38
CA ALA A 244 15.30 -7.88 10.26
C ALA A 244 16.18 -8.99 10.87
N ASP A 245 15.81 -9.47 12.07
CA ASP A 245 16.52 -10.58 12.75
C ASP A 245 16.42 -11.88 11.93
N ALA A 246 15.24 -12.22 11.41
CA ALA A 246 15.01 -13.43 10.62
C ALA A 246 15.84 -13.44 9.33
N LEU A 247 15.94 -12.28 8.64
CA LEU A 247 16.77 -12.14 7.44
C LEU A 247 18.26 -12.27 7.75
N ARG A 248 18.76 -11.63 8.82
CA ARG A 248 20.16 -11.76 9.26
C ARG A 248 20.51 -13.20 9.64
N ALA A 249 19.57 -13.90 10.27
CA ALA A 249 19.74 -15.30 10.64
C ALA A 249 19.57 -16.27 9.47
N GLY A 250 19.12 -15.82 8.30
CA GLY A 250 18.79 -16.69 7.18
C GLY A 250 17.59 -17.60 7.43
N ALA A 251 16.69 -17.20 8.34
CA ALA A 251 15.48 -17.96 8.65
C ALA A 251 14.47 -17.95 7.50
N ILE A 252 14.50 -16.89 6.66
CA ILE A 252 13.77 -16.81 5.39
C ILE A 252 14.70 -16.33 4.27
N GLY A 253 14.33 -16.57 3.02
CA GLY A 253 15.16 -16.31 1.85
C GLY A 253 15.25 -14.85 1.44
N GLY A 254 14.29 -14.01 1.82
CA GLY A 254 14.29 -12.57 1.49
C GLY A 254 12.96 -11.89 1.76
N ALA A 255 12.94 -10.56 1.72
CA ALA A 255 11.71 -9.79 1.89
C ALA A 255 11.64 -8.55 1.00
N GLY A 256 10.41 -8.19 0.55
CA GLY A 256 10.07 -6.98 -0.17
C GLY A 256 9.02 -6.18 0.60
N MET A 257 9.37 -4.98 1.03
CA MET A 257 8.51 -4.13 1.85
C MET A 257 8.30 -2.79 1.15
N ASP A 258 7.07 -2.53 0.73
CA ASP A 258 6.70 -1.20 0.18
C ASP A 258 6.17 -0.27 1.27
N VAL A 259 5.88 -0.81 2.45
CA VAL A 259 5.23 -0.11 3.55
C VAL A 259 5.93 -0.36 4.88
N LEU A 260 5.98 0.68 5.71
CA LEU A 260 6.56 0.64 7.06
C LEU A 260 5.53 1.07 8.11
N THR A 261 5.77 0.69 9.36
CA THR A 261 4.89 1.04 10.48
C THR A 261 4.79 2.56 10.67
N GLN A 262 5.92 3.27 10.51
CA GLN A 262 5.96 4.73 10.49
C GLN A 262 6.42 5.20 9.11
N GLU A 263 5.63 6.04 8.48
CA GLU A 263 5.88 6.62 7.15
C GLU A 263 5.67 8.14 7.15
N PRO A 264 6.70 8.93 6.75
CA PRO A 264 8.07 8.52 6.48
C PRO A 264 8.82 8.08 7.76
N PRO A 265 9.83 7.21 7.68
CA PRO A 265 10.57 6.68 8.84
C PRO A 265 11.60 7.67 9.38
N ARG A 266 11.16 8.81 9.92
CA ARG A 266 12.01 9.94 10.36
C ARG A 266 12.93 9.56 11.52
N ASP A 267 12.47 8.68 12.41
CA ASP A 267 13.20 8.23 13.59
C ASP A 267 14.00 6.95 13.32
N GLY A 268 14.12 6.55 12.04
CA GLY A 268 14.74 5.32 11.61
C GLY A 268 13.76 4.13 11.58
N ASN A 269 14.24 3.01 11.05
CA ASN A 269 13.49 1.75 11.00
C ASN A 269 14.47 0.59 10.94
N PRO A 270 14.23 -0.53 11.67
CA PRO A 270 15.13 -1.70 11.64
C PRO A 270 15.44 -2.22 10.23
N LEU A 271 14.48 -2.12 9.29
CA LEU A 271 14.63 -2.58 7.91
C LEU A 271 15.46 -1.65 7.01
N LEU A 272 15.89 -0.50 7.50
CA LEU A 272 16.75 0.43 6.74
C LEU A 272 18.23 0.25 7.05
N ALA A 273 18.60 -0.79 7.80
CA ALA A 273 19.98 -1.12 8.08
C ALA A 273 20.64 -1.78 6.86
N ASP A 274 21.88 -1.40 6.56
CA ASP A 274 22.63 -1.84 5.38
C ASP A 274 23.08 -3.32 5.42
N ASP A 275 23.02 -3.97 6.60
CA ASP A 275 23.51 -5.32 6.84
C ASP A 275 22.47 -6.42 6.60
N ILE A 276 21.25 -6.08 6.19
CA ILE A 276 20.18 -7.05 6.00
C ILE A 276 20.24 -7.67 4.60
N PRO A 277 20.46 -9.00 4.50
CA PRO A 277 20.58 -9.66 3.21
C PRO A 277 19.22 -9.81 2.51
N ASN A 278 19.23 -9.70 1.17
CA ASN A 278 18.07 -9.92 0.31
C ASN A 278 16.78 -9.23 0.78
N LEU A 279 16.92 -7.96 1.19
CA LEU A 279 15.82 -7.08 1.54
C LEU A 279 15.69 -5.96 0.50
N ILE A 280 14.47 -5.73 0.03
CA ILE A 280 14.13 -4.58 -0.82
C ILE A 280 13.06 -3.77 -0.09
N VAL A 281 13.37 -2.53 0.24
CA VAL A 281 12.40 -1.56 0.78
C VAL A 281 12.12 -0.50 -0.29
N THR A 282 10.83 -0.23 -0.55
CA THR A 282 10.39 0.83 -1.45
C THR A 282 9.50 1.83 -0.68
N PRO A 283 9.50 3.12 -1.04
CA PRO A 283 8.94 4.18 -0.20
C PRO A 283 7.43 4.36 -0.43
N HIS A 284 6.62 3.33 -0.17
CA HIS A 284 5.16 3.31 -0.36
C HIS A 284 4.75 3.76 -1.77
N SER A 285 5.44 3.24 -2.77
CA SER A 285 5.32 3.67 -4.17
C SER A 285 4.60 2.66 -5.08
N ALA A 286 4.14 1.52 -4.54
CA ALA A 286 3.47 0.49 -5.32
C ALA A 286 2.24 1.02 -6.10
N TRP A 287 1.52 2.00 -5.57
CA TRP A 287 0.38 2.67 -6.21
C TRP A 287 0.79 3.75 -7.22
N GLY A 288 2.06 4.20 -7.22
CA GLY A 288 2.55 5.47 -7.74
C GLY A 288 2.76 5.54 -9.26
N SER A 289 2.31 4.55 -10.08
CA SER A 289 2.43 4.69 -11.54
C SER A 289 1.62 5.90 -12.04
N HIS A 290 2.11 6.58 -13.09
CA HIS A 290 1.41 7.71 -13.71
C HIS A 290 -0.05 7.38 -13.99
N ALA A 291 -0.31 6.23 -14.64
CA ALA A 291 -1.67 5.81 -14.99
C ALA A 291 -2.57 5.56 -13.76
N ALA A 292 -2.03 5.07 -12.64
CA ALA A 292 -2.79 4.89 -11.41
C ALA A 292 -3.11 6.25 -10.77
N ARG A 293 -2.14 7.15 -10.68
CA ARG A 293 -2.32 8.51 -10.14
C ARG A 293 -3.30 9.33 -11.00
N GLN A 294 -3.25 9.18 -12.32
CA GLN A 294 -4.20 9.84 -13.22
C GLN A 294 -5.63 9.32 -12.98
N ARG A 295 -5.83 7.99 -12.89
CA ARG A 295 -7.15 7.42 -12.54
C ARG A 295 -7.66 7.88 -11.17
N LEU A 296 -6.75 8.05 -10.20
CA LEU A 296 -7.10 8.58 -8.89
C LEU A 296 -7.68 9.99 -8.98
N VAL A 297 -7.00 10.89 -9.70
CA VAL A 297 -7.45 12.27 -9.89
C VAL A 297 -8.78 12.33 -10.65
N GLU A 298 -8.96 11.45 -11.64
CA GLU A 298 -10.22 11.32 -12.37
C GLU A 298 -11.36 10.85 -11.46
N GLN A 299 -11.13 9.87 -10.57
CA GLN A 299 -12.13 9.46 -9.59
C GLN A 299 -12.48 10.57 -8.61
N VAL A 300 -11.51 11.35 -8.15
CA VAL A 300 -11.77 12.52 -7.29
C VAL A 300 -12.64 13.53 -8.02
N ALA A 301 -12.38 13.79 -9.31
CA ALA A 301 -13.22 14.66 -10.12
C ALA A 301 -14.64 14.10 -10.26
N ASP A 302 -14.81 12.79 -10.45
CA ASP A 302 -16.11 12.12 -10.50
C ASP A 302 -16.86 12.24 -9.18
N HIS A 303 -16.19 12.05 -8.04
CA HIS A 303 -16.82 12.19 -6.72
C HIS A 303 -17.39 13.60 -6.50
N ILE A 304 -16.68 14.65 -6.92
CA ILE A 304 -17.19 16.03 -6.82
C ILE A 304 -18.40 16.22 -7.74
N ALA A 305 -18.32 15.74 -8.99
CA ALA A 305 -19.42 15.82 -9.93
C ALA A 305 -20.68 15.09 -9.45
N ASP A 306 -20.51 13.88 -8.94
CA ASP A 306 -21.59 13.03 -8.42
C ASP A 306 -22.19 13.62 -7.14
N PHE A 307 -21.37 14.15 -6.24
CA PHE A 307 -21.85 14.87 -5.05
C PHE A 307 -22.73 16.07 -5.44
N ARG A 308 -22.27 16.90 -6.37
CA ARG A 308 -23.05 18.04 -6.89
C ARG A 308 -24.35 17.64 -7.59
N ALA A 309 -24.38 16.42 -8.14
CA ALA A 309 -25.59 15.83 -8.72
C ALA A 309 -26.51 15.15 -7.71
N GLY A 310 -26.18 15.19 -6.39
CA GLY A 310 -26.95 14.55 -5.32
C GLY A 310 -26.84 13.01 -5.31
N ARG A 311 -25.79 12.45 -5.88
CA ARG A 311 -25.55 10.99 -5.99
C ARG A 311 -24.11 10.63 -5.63
N PRO A 312 -23.62 10.97 -4.42
CA PRO A 312 -22.24 10.72 -4.05
C PRO A 312 -21.90 9.23 -4.13
N GLY A 313 -20.77 8.91 -4.75
CA GLY A 313 -20.23 7.55 -4.86
C GLY A 313 -19.08 7.29 -3.87
N ASN A 314 -18.83 6.01 -3.56
CA ASN A 314 -17.74 5.60 -2.63
C ASN A 314 -17.78 6.33 -1.28
N VAL A 315 -18.98 6.58 -0.74
CA VAL A 315 -19.18 7.23 0.55
C VAL A 315 -18.73 6.29 1.68
N VAL A 316 -17.84 6.79 2.54
CA VAL A 316 -17.36 6.09 3.73
C VAL A 316 -17.87 6.73 5.03
N ALA A 317 -18.30 7.97 4.98
CA ALA A 317 -19.06 8.65 6.01
C ALA A 317 -19.94 9.75 5.37
N GLY A 318 -21.07 10.07 6.00
CA GLY A 318 -21.98 11.10 5.53
C GLY A 318 -23.16 11.27 6.47
N PRO A 319 -24.06 12.24 6.20
CA PRO A 319 -25.32 12.40 6.91
C PRO A 319 -26.16 11.11 6.87
N GLU A 320 -27.00 10.90 7.87
CA GLU A 320 -27.90 9.75 7.91
C GLU A 320 -28.81 9.73 6.66
N GLY A 321 -28.74 8.63 5.89
CA GLY A 321 -29.56 8.43 4.69
C GLY A 321 -28.84 8.67 3.35
N THR A 322 -27.52 8.89 3.33
CA THR A 322 -26.68 8.92 2.12
C THR A 322 -26.01 7.57 1.82
#